data_e0baf3c8b6c2a0b62f77560705e9aac0
#
_entry.id   e0baf3c8b6c2a0b62f77560705e9aac0
#
_cell.length_a   1.000
_cell.length_b   1.000
_cell.length_c   1.000
_cell.angle_alpha   90.00
_cell.angle_beta   90.00
_cell.angle_gamma   90.00
#
_symmetry.space_group_name_H-M   'P 1'
#
loop_
_entity.id
_entity.type
_entity.pdbx_description
1 polymer ?
#
loop_
_entity_poly.entity_id
_entity_poly.type
_entity_poly.pdbx_seq_one_letter_code
_entity_poly.pdbx_strand_id
1 'polypeptide(L)'
;EFSGSDYISLQEKMPLLNQVCIYLEPYGNNTFILREHPIWMKEEEIESAVYEMCDMLLLTNEVSVKTYRAELAIMMSCKRSIKANHALDDYSARDLLVQLAQCKNPYNCPHGRPVLVNFTKSDMEKMFRRIQENHTSLRDLGKY
;
A
#
# COMPACT_ATOMS: atom_id res chain seq x y z
N GLU A 1 8.38 8.82 20.16
CA GLU A 1 7.91 8.58 21.53
C GLU A 1 6.84 7.50 21.50
N PHE A 2 6.87 6.55 22.46
CA PHE A 2 5.95 5.42 22.53
C PHE A 2 5.31 5.32 23.92
N SER A 3 4.25 4.54 24.06
CA SER A 3 3.74 4.21 25.38
C SER A 3 4.76 3.32 26.13
N GLY A 4 4.71 3.27 27.47
CA GLY A 4 5.67 2.46 28.24
C GLY A 4 5.64 0.97 27.89
N SER A 5 4.45 0.41 27.58
CA SER A 5 4.28 -0.98 27.14
C SER A 5 4.87 -1.22 25.76
N ASP A 6 4.62 -0.31 24.82
CA ASP A 6 5.10 -0.42 23.45
C ASP A 6 6.62 -0.27 23.38
N TYR A 7 7.16 0.64 24.19
CA TYR A 7 8.60 0.84 24.31
C TYR A 7 9.33 -0.44 24.74
N ILE A 8 8.83 -1.13 25.77
CA ILE A 8 9.40 -2.40 26.25
C ILE A 8 9.29 -3.47 25.15
N SER A 9 8.10 -3.60 24.55
CA SER A 9 7.87 -4.57 23.46
C SER A 9 8.79 -4.33 22.27
N LEU A 10 9.03 -3.07 21.90
CA LEU A 10 9.93 -2.71 20.81
C LEU A 10 11.39 -3.01 21.15
N GLN A 11 11.81 -2.81 22.42
CA GLN A 11 13.17 -3.18 22.83
C GLN A 11 13.45 -4.67 22.63
N GLU A 12 12.49 -5.53 22.94
CA GLU A 12 12.62 -6.98 22.72
C GLU A 12 12.67 -7.35 21.23
N LYS A 13 11.99 -6.57 20.36
CA LYS A 13 11.90 -6.78 18.92
C LYS A 13 12.96 -6.03 18.10
N MET A 14 13.85 -5.29 18.74
CA MET A 14 14.97 -4.59 18.07
C MET A 14 15.75 -5.44 17.07
N PRO A 15 16.06 -6.71 17.35
CA PRO A 15 16.79 -7.54 16.39
C PRO A 15 16.07 -7.69 15.03
N LEU A 16 14.75 -7.57 14.98
CA LEU A 16 13.98 -7.62 13.73
C LEU A 16 14.13 -6.32 12.93
N LEU A 17 14.12 -5.17 13.60
CA LEU A 17 14.39 -3.86 12.98
C LEU A 17 15.81 -3.80 12.40
N ASN A 18 16.79 -4.28 13.14
CA ASN A 18 18.18 -4.32 12.69
C ASN A 18 18.37 -5.14 11.41
N GLN A 19 17.59 -6.22 11.24
CA GLN A 19 17.64 -7.05 10.03
C GLN A 19 17.11 -6.35 8.77
N VAL A 20 16.39 -5.25 8.93
CA VAL A 20 15.91 -4.40 7.82
C VAL A 20 16.66 -3.05 7.80
N CYS A 21 17.81 -2.99 8.46
CA CYS A 21 18.70 -1.83 8.53
C CYS A 21 18.04 -0.60 9.19
N ILE A 22 17.16 -0.80 10.15
CA ILE A 22 16.66 0.24 11.04
C ILE A 22 17.31 0.06 12.41
N TYR A 23 18.13 1.02 12.80
CA TYR A 23 18.86 0.99 14.06
C TYR A 23 18.30 2.07 14.98
N LEU A 24 17.57 1.63 16.00
CA LEU A 24 17.03 2.49 17.05
C LEU A 24 17.86 2.36 18.32
N GLU A 25 18.11 3.46 18.99
CA GLU A 25 18.81 3.53 20.28
C GLU A 25 17.90 4.15 21.33
N PRO A 26 17.79 3.56 22.52
CA PRO A 26 17.06 4.16 23.64
C PRO A 26 17.59 5.55 24.00
N TYR A 27 16.68 6.53 24.12
CA TYR A 27 17.05 7.92 24.46
C TYR A 27 16.48 8.40 25.81
N GLY A 28 15.71 7.56 26.49
CA GLY A 28 14.97 7.91 27.72
C GLY A 28 13.53 8.34 27.44
N ASN A 29 12.73 8.42 28.49
CA ASN A 29 11.31 8.82 28.42
C ASN A 29 10.50 8.09 27.35
N ASN A 30 10.70 6.77 27.21
CA ASN A 30 10.06 5.93 26.20
C ASN A 30 10.28 6.41 24.75
N THR A 31 11.43 7.03 24.50
CA THR A 31 11.81 7.56 23.18
C THR A 31 13.01 6.79 22.64
N PHE A 32 13.03 6.61 21.33
CA PHE A 32 14.18 6.11 20.60
C PHE A 32 14.76 7.17 19.68
N ILE A 33 16.07 7.13 19.49
CA ILE A 33 16.76 7.84 18.41
C ILE A 33 17.00 6.88 17.26
N LEU A 34 16.62 7.28 16.05
CA LEU A 34 17.00 6.59 14.83
C LEU A 34 18.45 6.94 14.49
N ARG A 35 19.32 5.93 14.49
CA ARG A 35 20.75 6.07 14.18
C ARG A 35 21.05 5.79 12.72
N GLU A 36 20.44 4.74 12.19
CA GLU A 36 20.63 4.33 10.81
C GLU A 36 19.32 3.90 10.18
N HIS A 37 19.20 4.18 8.90
CA HIS A 37 18.07 3.77 8.06
C HIS A 37 18.55 3.44 6.65
N PRO A 38 17.80 2.64 5.88
CA PRO A 38 18.14 2.33 4.51
C PRO A 38 18.21 3.58 3.62
N ILE A 39 19.23 3.66 2.77
CA ILE A 39 19.49 4.79 1.87
C ILE A 39 18.34 5.09 0.88
N TRP A 40 17.47 4.12 0.62
CA TRP A 40 16.31 4.29 -0.26
C TRP A 40 15.13 5.03 0.39
N MET A 41 15.15 5.26 1.71
CA MET A 41 14.13 6.06 2.38
C MET A 41 14.33 7.53 2.03
N LYS A 42 13.23 8.19 1.67
CA LYS A 42 13.24 9.64 1.45
C LYS A 42 13.22 10.35 2.80
N GLU A 43 14.00 11.39 2.95
CA GLU A 43 14.17 12.13 4.20
C GLU A 43 12.84 12.58 4.81
N GLU A 44 11.91 13.04 3.97
CA GLU A 44 10.58 13.51 4.39
C GLU A 44 9.65 12.37 4.87
N GLU A 45 9.96 11.12 4.53
CA GLU A 45 9.14 9.94 4.85
C GLU A 45 9.75 9.06 5.95
N ILE A 46 10.99 9.32 6.38
CA ILE A 46 11.74 8.46 7.33
C ILE A 46 10.94 8.26 8.61
N GLU A 47 10.55 9.35 9.26
CA GLU A 47 9.86 9.29 10.55
C GLU A 47 8.57 8.48 10.44
N SER A 48 7.71 8.81 9.48
CA SER A 48 6.45 8.11 9.27
C SER A 48 6.63 6.64 8.92
N ALA A 49 7.66 6.31 8.12
CA ALA A 49 7.97 4.94 7.75
C ALA A 49 8.46 4.12 8.95
N VAL A 50 9.33 4.70 9.78
CA VAL A 50 9.83 4.02 10.99
C VAL A 50 8.71 3.78 12.00
N TYR A 51 7.81 4.75 12.21
CA TYR A 51 6.64 4.54 13.07
C TYR A 51 5.76 3.40 12.54
N GLU A 52 5.43 3.40 11.26
CA GLU A 52 4.62 2.34 10.64
C GLU A 52 5.28 0.95 10.77
N MET A 53 6.63 0.88 10.65
CA MET A 53 7.39 -0.36 10.88
C MET A 53 7.33 -0.81 12.33
N CYS A 54 7.41 0.10 13.27
CA CYS A 54 7.26 -0.20 14.69
C CYS A 54 5.84 -0.68 15.02
N ASP A 55 4.81 0.00 14.50
CA ASP A 55 3.41 -0.39 14.69
C ASP A 55 3.13 -1.79 14.13
N MET A 56 3.66 -2.12 12.96
CA MET A 56 3.56 -3.49 12.40
C MET A 56 4.16 -4.53 13.36
N LEU A 57 5.28 -4.22 13.99
CA LEU A 57 5.91 -5.13 14.96
C LEU A 57 5.11 -5.25 16.26
N LEU A 58 4.47 -4.18 16.70
CA LEU A 58 3.65 -4.18 17.90
C LEU A 58 2.36 -4.98 17.72
N LEU A 59 1.75 -4.90 16.54
CA LEU A 59 0.51 -5.61 16.21
C LEU A 59 0.69 -7.12 16.08
N THR A 60 1.91 -7.62 15.89
CA THR A 60 2.19 -9.02 15.60
C THR A 60 2.91 -9.68 16.79
N ASN A 61 2.21 -10.61 17.45
CA ASN A 61 2.76 -11.33 18.62
C ASN A 61 3.80 -12.39 18.26
N GLU A 62 3.72 -12.98 17.06
CA GLU A 62 4.68 -13.96 16.54
C GLU A 62 4.98 -13.70 15.07
N VAL A 63 5.96 -12.86 14.80
CA VAL A 63 6.34 -12.60 13.41
C VAL A 63 7.59 -13.38 13.06
N SER A 64 7.46 -14.24 12.07
CA SER A 64 8.66 -14.71 11.38
C SER A 64 9.30 -13.53 10.65
N VAL A 65 10.62 -13.45 10.66
CA VAL A 65 11.40 -12.45 9.90
C VAL A 65 10.95 -12.39 8.43
N LYS A 66 10.57 -13.53 7.88
CA LYS A 66 10.07 -13.64 6.50
C LYS A 66 8.76 -12.87 6.29
N THR A 67 7.80 -13.02 7.19
CA THR A 67 6.51 -12.32 7.12
C THR A 67 6.71 -10.82 7.27
N TYR A 68 7.48 -10.39 8.26
CA TYR A 68 7.80 -8.99 8.47
C TYR A 68 8.45 -8.33 7.25
N ARG A 69 9.45 -9.00 6.63
CA ARG A 69 10.09 -8.51 5.41
C ARG A 69 9.12 -8.42 4.23
N ALA A 70 8.18 -9.36 4.10
CA ALA A 70 7.19 -9.33 3.04
C ALA A 70 6.22 -8.16 3.20
N GLU A 71 5.69 -7.94 4.39
CA GLU A 71 4.81 -6.81 4.70
C GLU A 71 5.52 -5.47 4.52
N LEU A 72 6.77 -5.39 4.99
CA LEU A 72 7.62 -4.22 4.79
C LEU A 72 7.84 -3.92 3.29
N ALA A 73 8.12 -4.95 2.48
CA ALA A 73 8.28 -4.77 1.04
C ALA A 73 6.99 -4.26 0.37
N ILE A 74 5.83 -4.72 0.81
CA ILE A 74 4.51 -4.24 0.35
C ILE A 74 4.33 -2.76 0.70
N MET A 75 4.53 -2.39 1.96
CA MET A 75 4.43 -1.02 2.44
C MET A 75 5.34 -0.08 1.64
N MET A 76 6.61 -0.45 1.49
CA MET A 76 7.60 0.34 0.76
C MET A 76 7.25 0.49 -0.71
N SER A 77 6.78 -0.57 -1.35
CA SER A 77 6.37 -0.53 -2.76
C SER A 77 5.25 0.49 -2.96
N CYS A 78 4.27 0.53 -2.05
CA CYS A 78 3.20 1.51 -2.10
C CYS A 78 3.68 2.94 -1.80
N LYS A 79 4.63 3.13 -0.88
CA LYS A 79 5.20 4.46 -0.61
C LYS A 79 6.00 5.02 -1.79
N ARG A 80 6.69 4.16 -2.54
CA ARG A 80 7.52 4.55 -3.72
C ARG A 80 6.76 4.55 -5.04
N SER A 81 5.53 4.05 -5.09
CA SER A 81 4.72 4.05 -6.31
C SER A 81 4.33 5.47 -6.73
N ILE A 82 4.06 5.63 -8.02
CA ILE A 82 3.45 6.84 -8.57
C ILE A 82 2.05 6.98 -7.97
N LYS A 83 1.81 8.11 -7.33
CA LYS A 83 0.52 8.41 -6.66
C LYS A 83 -0.32 9.34 -7.53
N ALA A 84 -1.59 9.50 -7.18
CA ALA A 84 -2.45 10.53 -7.74
C ALA A 84 -1.77 11.92 -7.61
N ASN A 85 -1.99 12.78 -8.57
CA ASN A 85 -1.39 14.12 -8.70
C ASN A 85 0.10 14.17 -9.05
N HIS A 86 0.77 13.05 -9.31
CA HIS A 86 2.08 13.07 -9.94
C HIS A 86 1.89 13.38 -11.44
N ALA A 87 2.51 14.46 -11.90
CA ALA A 87 2.57 14.75 -13.33
C ALA A 87 3.40 13.65 -14.01
N LEU A 88 2.82 13.04 -15.04
CA LEU A 88 3.50 12.08 -15.91
C LEU A 88 3.59 12.68 -17.30
N ASP A 89 4.78 12.65 -17.87
CA ASP A 89 4.96 12.87 -19.31
C ASP A 89 4.54 11.62 -20.10
N ASP A 90 4.38 11.76 -21.41
CA ASP A 90 3.95 10.67 -22.30
C ASP A 90 4.89 9.48 -22.29
N TYR A 91 6.18 9.70 -22.10
CA TYR A 91 7.18 8.63 -22.03
C TYR A 91 7.04 7.84 -20.73
N SER A 92 6.98 8.51 -19.60
CA SER A 92 6.79 7.90 -18.29
C SER A 92 5.46 7.16 -18.18
N ALA A 93 4.40 7.71 -18.77
CA ALA A 93 3.09 7.05 -18.81
C ALA A 93 3.12 5.75 -19.64
N ARG A 94 3.80 5.75 -20.80
CA ARG A 94 3.97 4.55 -21.63
C ARG A 94 4.80 3.48 -20.92
N ASP A 95 5.90 3.89 -20.31
CA ASP A 95 6.77 2.97 -19.56
C ASP A 95 6.01 2.32 -18.40
N LEU A 96 5.23 3.10 -17.64
CA LEU A 96 4.36 2.58 -16.60
C LEU A 96 3.39 1.50 -17.11
N LEU A 97 2.76 1.72 -18.26
CA LEU A 97 1.84 0.74 -18.87
C LEU A 97 2.57 -0.53 -19.30
N VAL A 98 3.77 -0.39 -19.86
CA VAL A 98 4.62 -1.55 -20.25
C VAL A 98 5.01 -2.35 -19.01
N GLN A 99 5.45 -1.70 -17.94
CA GLN A 99 5.78 -2.36 -16.68
C GLN A 99 4.56 -3.04 -16.06
N LEU A 100 3.40 -2.38 -16.06
CA LEU A 100 2.15 -2.93 -15.56
C LEU A 100 1.74 -4.20 -16.31
N ALA A 101 1.89 -4.21 -17.64
CA ALA A 101 1.59 -5.37 -18.48
C ALA A 101 2.50 -6.59 -18.19
N GLN A 102 3.69 -6.36 -17.62
CA GLN A 102 4.62 -7.42 -17.22
C GLN A 102 4.33 -7.98 -15.83
N CYS A 103 3.48 -7.32 -15.05
CA CYS A 103 3.12 -7.79 -13.71
C CYS A 103 2.29 -9.07 -13.76
N LYS A 104 2.50 -9.98 -12.81
CA LYS A 104 1.67 -11.20 -12.67
C LYS A 104 0.20 -10.88 -12.38
N ASN A 105 -0.05 -9.82 -11.65
CA ASN A 105 -1.38 -9.29 -11.37
C ASN A 105 -1.39 -7.77 -11.57
N PRO A 106 -1.76 -7.28 -12.77
CA PRO A 106 -1.80 -5.85 -13.04
C PRO A 106 -3.05 -5.15 -12.51
N TYR A 107 -4.04 -5.89 -12.01
CA TYR A 107 -5.36 -5.35 -11.68
C TYR A 107 -5.43 -4.78 -10.27
N ASN A 108 -4.68 -5.34 -9.33
CA ASN A 108 -4.74 -4.95 -7.94
C ASN A 108 -3.34 -4.72 -7.36
N CYS A 109 -3.21 -3.72 -6.49
CA CYS A 109 -2.01 -3.57 -5.69
C CYS A 109 -1.95 -4.66 -4.59
N PRO A 110 -0.79 -4.87 -3.93
CA PRO A 110 -0.66 -5.85 -2.85
C PRO A 110 -1.64 -5.64 -1.68
N HIS A 111 -2.16 -4.44 -1.48
CA HIS A 111 -3.19 -4.12 -0.48
C HIS A 111 -4.62 -4.37 -0.99
N GLY A 112 -4.81 -4.93 -2.19
CA GLY A 112 -6.12 -5.23 -2.78
C GLY A 112 -6.82 -4.07 -3.46
N ARG A 113 -6.22 -2.86 -3.50
CA ARG A 113 -6.82 -1.71 -4.19
C ARG A 113 -6.71 -1.87 -5.71
N PRO A 114 -7.75 -1.52 -6.47
CA PRO A 114 -7.70 -1.61 -7.93
C PRO A 114 -6.66 -0.62 -8.50
N VAL A 115 -5.82 -1.13 -9.41
CA VAL A 115 -4.79 -0.36 -10.15
C VAL A 115 -5.25 -0.10 -11.57
N LEU A 116 -5.90 -1.09 -12.19
CA LEU A 116 -6.39 -1.03 -13.55
C LEU A 116 -7.84 -1.51 -13.59
N VAL A 117 -8.71 -0.71 -14.22
CA VAL A 117 -10.10 -1.06 -14.48
C VAL A 117 -10.31 -1.07 -15.99
N ASN A 118 -10.85 -2.16 -16.50
CA ASN A 118 -11.17 -2.29 -17.92
C ASN A 118 -12.67 -2.02 -18.15
N PHE A 119 -12.96 -1.04 -18.98
CA PHE A 119 -14.31 -0.77 -19.45
C PHE A 119 -14.42 -1.19 -20.91
N THR A 120 -15.34 -2.10 -21.20
CA THR A 120 -15.68 -2.43 -22.58
C THR A 120 -16.46 -1.29 -23.22
N LYS A 121 -16.51 -1.27 -24.56
CA LYS A 121 -17.36 -0.30 -25.29
C LYS A 121 -18.82 -0.39 -24.83
N SER A 122 -19.34 -1.60 -24.61
CA SER A 122 -20.69 -1.83 -24.10
C SER A 122 -20.89 -1.24 -22.70
N ASP A 123 -19.91 -1.37 -21.80
CA ASP A 123 -20.01 -0.78 -20.48
C ASP A 123 -20.07 0.75 -20.53
N MET A 124 -19.26 1.35 -21.41
CA MET A 124 -19.29 2.79 -21.64
C MET A 124 -20.63 3.25 -22.21
N GLU A 125 -21.16 2.54 -23.18
CA GLU A 125 -22.49 2.85 -23.79
C GLU A 125 -23.62 2.74 -22.77
N LYS A 126 -23.57 1.74 -21.87
CA LYS A 126 -24.52 1.60 -20.74
C LYS A 126 -24.37 2.75 -19.73
N MET A 127 -23.14 3.07 -19.34
CA MET A 127 -22.86 4.17 -18.40
C MET A 127 -23.40 5.52 -18.92
N PHE A 128 -23.29 5.77 -20.22
CA PHE A 128 -23.83 6.96 -20.87
C PHE A 128 -25.31 6.80 -21.29
N ARG A 129 -25.99 5.73 -20.86
CA ARG A 129 -27.40 5.42 -21.20
C ARG A 129 -27.69 5.41 -22.70
N ARG A 130 -26.70 5.07 -23.52
CA ARG A 130 -26.89 4.94 -25.00
C ARG A 130 -27.49 3.60 -25.38
N ILE A 131 -27.29 2.55 -24.56
CA ILE A 131 -28.00 1.28 -24.65
C ILE A 131 -28.94 1.25 -23.44
N GLN A 132 -30.25 1.36 -23.71
CA GLN A 132 -31.25 1.04 -22.70
C GLN A 132 -31.41 -0.49 -22.72
N GLU A 133 -31.16 -1.13 -21.59
CA GLU A 133 -31.70 -2.47 -21.36
C GLU A 133 -33.20 -2.33 -21.52
N ASN A 134 -33.83 -3.18 -22.35
CA ASN A 134 -35.25 -3.19 -22.52
C ASN A 134 -35.91 -3.34 -21.14
N HIS A 135 -36.32 -2.25 -20.55
CA HIS A 135 -37.21 -2.28 -19.40
C HIS A 135 -38.52 -2.89 -19.96
N THR A 136 -38.77 -4.13 -19.56
CA THR A 136 -40.11 -4.71 -19.69
C THR A 136 -41.04 -3.72 -19.02
N SER A 137 -41.82 -3.05 -19.81
CA SER A 137 -42.73 -1.99 -19.36
C SER A 137 -43.61 -2.61 -18.27
N LEU A 138 -43.78 -1.93 -17.13
CA LEU A 138 -44.76 -2.30 -16.11
C LEU A 138 -46.18 -2.46 -16.62
N ARG A 139 -46.43 -2.04 -17.86
CA ARG A 139 -47.71 -2.26 -18.61
C ARG A 139 -47.93 -3.71 -19.03
N ASP A 140 -46.88 -4.55 -19.08
CA ASP A 140 -47.02 -5.97 -19.47
C ASP A 140 -47.26 -6.91 -18.28
N LEU A 141 -47.19 -6.42 -17.05
CA LEU A 141 -47.50 -7.18 -15.84
C LEU A 141 -48.98 -7.15 -15.42
N GLY A 142 -49.84 -6.48 -16.21
CA GLY A 142 -51.26 -6.28 -15.90
C GLY A 142 -52.24 -7.15 -16.67
N LYS A 143 -51.80 -8.22 -17.32
CA LYS A 143 -52.70 -9.13 -18.06
C LYS A 143 -52.57 -10.56 -17.55
N TYR A 144 -53.12 -10.81 -16.38
CA TYR A 144 -53.65 -12.12 -15.96
C TYR A 144 -54.85 -11.90 -15.05
#